data_8eb3235539e468fefecd417ef1e7c9e0
#
_entry.id   8eb3235539e468fefecd417ef1e7c9e0
#
_cell.length_a   1.000
_cell.length_b   1.000
_cell.length_c   1.000
_cell.angle_alpha   90.00
_cell.angle_beta   90.00
_cell.angle_gamma   90.00
#
_symmetry.space_group_name_H-M   'P 1'
#
loop_
_entity.id
_entity.type
_entity.pdbx_description
1 polymer ?
#
loop_
_entity_poly.entity_id
_entity_poly.type
_entity_poly.pdbx_seq_one_letter_code
_entity_poly.pdbx_strand_id
1 'polypeptide(L)'
;AVNPDAPFVDADGNSVADVYINTEGAAALINWMLSAEGEAAAADYGYAEYGEYLFYLADGAPVSTAEIPRATDETRVIRMSTTTSVNDSGLLGYLLPIFESTYGYTVEVQSAGTGKAISAAKFGNADLILVHAKSQEEAFVEEGFARTVDGFEAERISFLYNYFVLCGPSADPAGVKEAASVLDAFAAIAEGEYPFISRGDGSGTHTKELSLWPETLGITKEAESFAPYTQWYISANAGMGACLVMAEQMHAYILTDKATFLTFVANDGIIS
;
A
#
# COMPACT_ATOMS: atom_id res chain seq x y z
N ALA A 1 1.79 12.54 -10.05
CA ALA A 1 1.22 12.26 -11.39
C ALA A 1 2.30 11.74 -12.32
N VAL A 2 1.91 10.98 -13.35
CA VAL A 2 2.83 10.53 -14.41
C VAL A 2 3.14 11.69 -15.34
N ASN A 3 4.41 11.81 -15.74
CA ASN A 3 4.87 12.81 -16.68
C ASN A 3 4.51 12.37 -18.12
N PRO A 4 3.77 13.17 -18.91
CA PRO A 4 3.40 12.80 -20.28
C PRO A 4 4.62 12.72 -21.23
N ASP A 5 5.72 13.41 -20.87
CA ASP A 5 6.97 13.42 -21.63
C ASP A 5 8.01 12.42 -21.09
N ALA A 6 7.58 11.48 -20.25
CA ALA A 6 8.46 10.49 -19.65
C ALA A 6 9.07 9.54 -20.72
N PRO A 7 10.22 8.94 -20.43
CA PRO A 7 10.86 7.96 -21.30
C PRO A 7 10.17 6.59 -21.21
N PHE A 8 8.93 6.51 -21.71
CA PHE A 8 8.14 5.29 -21.66
C PHE A 8 8.81 4.13 -22.37
N VAL A 9 8.65 2.93 -21.80
CA VAL A 9 9.21 1.69 -22.34
C VAL A 9 8.14 0.60 -22.42
N ASP A 10 8.38 -0.40 -23.25
CA ASP A 10 7.60 -1.64 -23.25
C ASP A 10 8.15 -2.69 -22.26
N ALA A 11 7.56 -3.87 -22.23
CA ALA A 11 7.98 -4.96 -21.34
C ALA A 11 9.40 -5.48 -21.65
N ASP A 12 9.89 -5.24 -22.85
CA ASP A 12 11.24 -5.62 -23.31
C ASP A 12 12.25 -4.48 -23.10
N GLY A 13 11.81 -3.32 -22.60
CA GLY A 13 12.63 -2.13 -22.34
C GLY A 13 12.85 -1.25 -23.56
N ASN A 14 12.12 -1.44 -24.67
CA ASN A 14 12.21 -0.56 -25.83
C ASN A 14 11.39 0.71 -25.62
N SER A 15 11.85 1.83 -26.14
CA SER A 15 11.13 3.11 -26.06
C SER A 15 9.78 3.03 -26.78
N VAL A 16 8.75 3.55 -26.11
CA VAL A 16 7.40 3.69 -26.66
C VAL A 16 7.09 5.17 -26.88
N ALA A 17 6.68 5.50 -28.09
CA ALA A 17 6.25 6.86 -28.45
C ALA A 17 4.72 7.00 -28.37
N ASP A 18 4.26 8.25 -28.35
CA ASP A 18 2.84 8.62 -28.44
C ASP A 18 1.95 8.02 -27.33
N VAL A 19 2.51 7.89 -26.11
CA VAL A 19 1.74 7.48 -24.95
C VAL A 19 0.83 8.61 -24.49
N TYR A 20 -0.46 8.33 -24.39
CA TYR A 20 -1.42 9.29 -23.84
C TYR A 20 -1.49 9.16 -22.31
N ILE A 21 -1.31 10.27 -21.62
CA ILE A 21 -1.48 10.41 -20.16
C ILE A 21 -2.57 11.47 -19.91
N ASN A 22 -3.62 11.09 -19.17
CA ASN A 22 -4.68 12.02 -18.75
C ASN A 22 -4.17 12.88 -17.59
N THR A 23 -3.40 13.90 -17.92
CA THR A 23 -2.76 14.80 -16.94
C THR A 23 -3.76 15.66 -16.17
N GLU A 24 -4.87 16.06 -16.81
CA GLU A 24 -5.92 16.87 -16.18
C GLU A 24 -6.73 16.03 -15.20
N GLY A 25 -7.14 14.84 -15.59
CA GLY A 25 -7.86 13.93 -14.70
C GLY A 25 -7.01 13.49 -13.51
N ALA A 26 -5.73 13.17 -13.75
CA ALA A 26 -4.80 12.84 -12.66
C ALA A 26 -4.62 14.01 -11.68
N ALA A 27 -4.48 15.24 -12.19
CA ALA A 27 -4.37 16.44 -11.36
C ALA A 27 -5.66 16.70 -10.57
N ALA A 28 -6.84 16.53 -11.19
CA ALA A 28 -8.12 16.67 -10.51
C ALA A 28 -8.26 15.69 -9.32
N LEU A 29 -7.92 14.42 -9.52
CA LEU A 29 -7.98 13.41 -8.46
C LEU A 29 -6.97 13.70 -7.34
N ILE A 30 -5.73 14.04 -7.68
CA ILE A 30 -4.69 14.38 -6.68
C ILE A 30 -5.11 15.61 -5.88
N ASN A 31 -5.58 16.67 -6.54
CA ASN A 31 -6.05 17.86 -5.86
C ASN A 31 -7.24 17.58 -4.94
N TRP A 32 -8.18 16.71 -5.37
CA TRP A 32 -9.29 16.32 -4.50
C TRP A 32 -8.84 15.50 -3.30
N MET A 33 -8.00 14.49 -3.50
CA MET A 33 -7.50 13.66 -2.39
C MET A 33 -6.74 14.47 -1.33
N LEU A 34 -6.11 15.57 -1.74
CA LEU A 34 -5.36 16.48 -0.90
C LEU A 34 -6.15 17.76 -0.53
N SER A 35 -7.42 17.84 -0.90
CA SER A 35 -8.31 18.90 -0.42
C SER A 35 -8.79 18.62 1.00
N ALA A 36 -9.28 19.65 1.69
CA ALA A 36 -9.88 19.47 3.01
C ALA A 36 -11.04 18.43 3.02
N GLU A 37 -11.79 18.32 1.91
CA GLU A 37 -12.85 17.32 1.75
C GLU A 37 -12.28 15.90 1.63
N GLY A 38 -11.30 15.70 0.75
CA GLY A 38 -10.67 14.40 0.53
C GLY A 38 -9.90 13.90 1.76
N GLU A 39 -9.17 14.78 2.42
CA GLU A 39 -8.45 14.47 3.66
C GLU A 39 -9.41 14.10 4.80
N ALA A 40 -10.51 14.86 4.97
CA ALA A 40 -11.53 14.52 5.97
C ALA A 40 -12.18 13.17 5.67
N ALA A 41 -12.53 12.90 4.42
CA ALA A 41 -13.08 11.59 4.02
C ALA A 41 -12.10 10.46 4.29
N ALA A 42 -10.80 10.64 3.98
CA ALA A 42 -9.78 9.63 4.23
C ALA A 42 -9.56 9.37 5.74
N ALA A 43 -9.60 10.43 6.56
CA ALA A 43 -9.48 10.32 8.01
C ALA A 43 -10.70 9.64 8.64
N ASP A 44 -11.92 9.91 8.15
CA ASP A 44 -13.15 9.32 8.68
C ASP A 44 -13.36 7.86 8.24
N TYR A 45 -12.61 7.40 7.23
CA TYR A 45 -12.75 6.03 6.73
C TYR A 45 -12.53 4.99 7.85
N GLY A 46 -13.51 4.11 8.01
CA GLY A 46 -13.49 3.01 8.97
C GLY A 46 -13.93 3.39 10.39
N TYR A 47 -13.96 4.68 10.75
CA TYR A 47 -14.30 5.08 12.13
C TYR A 47 -15.71 4.67 12.54
N ALA A 48 -16.70 4.82 11.66
CA ALA A 48 -18.07 4.42 11.94
C ALA A 48 -18.25 2.89 12.09
N GLU A 49 -17.41 2.11 11.42
CA GLU A 49 -17.50 0.65 11.39
C GLU A 49 -16.66 0.01 12.50
N TYR A 50 -15.45 0.50 12.73
CA TYR A 50 -14.49 -0.11 13.66
C TYR A 50 -14.30 0.66 14.97
N GLY A 51 -14.82 1.88 15.08
CA GLY A 51 -14.60 2.77 16.23
C GLY A 51 -13.17 3.32 16.30
N GLU A 52 -12.39 3.14 15.22
CA GLU A 52 -10.99 3.54 15.11
C GLU A 52 -10.67 4.11 13.73
N TYR A 53 -9.74 5.06 13.68
CA TYR A 53 -9.19 5.57 12.44
C TYR A 53 -8.25 4.53 11.83
N LEU A 54 -8.43 4.26 10.54
CA LEU A 54 -7.59 3.32 9.80
C LEU A 54 -6.41 4.02 9.13
N PHE A 55 -6.62 5.26 8.69
CA PHE A 55 -5.61 6.11 8.08
C PHE A 55 -5.49 7.43 8.83
N TYR A 56 -4.31 8.00 8.79
CA TYR A 56 -3.95 9.23 9.48
C TYR A 56 -3.28 10.16 8.49
N LEU A 57 -3.55 11.46 8.60
CA LEU A 57 -2.88 12.48 7.80
C LEU A 57 -1.42 12.57 8.22
N ALA A 58 -0.52 12.62 7.23
CA ALA A 58 0.90 12.78 7.49
C ALA A 58 1.20 14.21 7.96
N ASP A 59 2.11 14.36 8.92
CA ASP A 59 2.55 15.66 9.37
C ASP A 59 3.17 16.46 8.20
N GLY A 60 2.65 17.66 7.97
CA GLY A 60 3.09 18.51 6.88
C GLY A 60 2.59 18.08 5.50
N ALA A 61 1.57 17.20 5.41
CA ALA A 61 0.90 16.93 4.16
C ALA A 61 0.37 18.23 3.54
N PRO A 62 0.61 18.46 2.24
CA PRO A 62 0.15 19.69 1.59
C PRO A 62 -1.37 19.63 1.39
N VAL A 63 -2.07 20.70 1.72
CA VAL A 63 -3.51 20.83 1.48
C VAL A 63 -3.76 21.59 0.18
N SER A 64 -4.49 20.98 -0.74
CA SER A 64 -4.89 21.63 -1.98
C SER A 64 -6.05 22.61 -1.76
N THR A 65 -5.92 23.78 -2.35
CA THR A 65 -7.00 24.79 -2.46
C THR A 65 -7.40 25.01 -3.92
N ALA A 66 -6.93 24.16 -4.83
CA ALA A 66 -7.25 24.25 -6.24
C ALA A 66 -8.74 23.96 -6.48
N GLU A 67 -9.33 24.67 -7.43
CA GLU A 67 -10.65 24.33 -7.95
C GLU A 67 -10.56 23.03 -8.75
N ILE A 68 -11.43 22.07 -8.43
CA ILE A 68 -11.43 20.78 -9.09
C ILE A 68 -12.43 20.83 -10.26
N PRO A 69 -11.94 20.68 -11.51
CA PRO A 69 -12.82 20.74 -12.67
C PRO A 69 -13.71 19.49 -12.75
N ARG A 70 -14.87 19.63 -13.38
CA ARG A 70 -15.67 18.47 -13.77
C ARG A 70 -15.04 17.77 -14.97
N ALA A 71 -15.26 16.47 -15.05
CA ALA A 71 -14.80 15.66 -16.18
C ALA A 71 -15.43 16.13 -17.49
N THR A 72 -14.62 16.13 -18.54
CA THR A 72 -15.05 16.20 -19.94
C THR A 72 -15.06 14.80 -20.56
N ASP A 73 -15.52 14.66 -21.80
CA ASP A 73 -15.46 13.35 -22.47
C ASP A 73 -14.00 12.87 -22.69
N GLU A 74 -13.04 13.80 -22.80
CA GLU A 74 -11.62 13.50 -23.01
C GLU A 74 -10.90 13.18 -21.70
N THR A 75 -11.31 13.79 -20.58
CA THR A 75 -10.63 13.64 -19.28
C THR A 75 -11.32 12.69 -18.33
N ARG A 76 -12.46 12.10 -18.70
CA ARG A 76 -13.34 11.32 -17.83
C ARG A 76 -12.67 10.12 -17.17
N VAL A 77 -11.89 9.37 -17.93
CA VAL A 77 -11.27 8.14 -17.45
C VAL A 77 -9.88 8.43 -16.91
N ILE A 78 -9.65 8.08 -15.65
CA ILE A 78 -8.36 8.22 -14.96
C ILE A 78 -7.85 6.84 -14.64
N ARG A 79 -6.66 6.48 -15.12
CA ARG A 79 -6.01 5.21 -14.84
C ARG A 79 -5.10 5.34 -13.62
N MET A 80 -5.44 4.68 -12.53
CA MET A 80 -4.64 4.65 -11.30
C MET A 80 -3.93 3.31 -11.15
N SER A 81 -2.62 3.31 -10.99
CA SER A 81 -1.87 2.13 -10.58
C SER A 81 -1.52 2.20 -9.09
N THR A 82 -1.83 1.15 -8.35
CA THR A 82 -1.66 1.10 -6.89
C THR A 82 -1.20 -0.28 -6.44
N THR A 83 -1.01 -0.42 -5.12
CA THR A 83 -0.62 -1.70 -4.52
C THR A 83 -1.84 -2.52 -4.10
N THR A 84 -1.68 -3.84 -4.02
CA THR A 84 -2.73 -4.74 -3.51
C THR A 84 -3.12 -4.34 -2.09
N SER A 85 -2.17 -3.98 -1.23
CA SER A 85 -2.48 -3.58 0.16
C SER A 85 -3.29 -2.28 0.25
N VAL A 86 -3.02 -1.28 -0.61
CA VAL A 86 -3.86 -0.07 -0.68
C VAL A 86 -5.27 -0.41 -1.17
N ASN A 87 -5.37 -1.23 -2.20
CA ASN A 87 -6.67 -1.65 -2.72
C ASN A 87 -7.46 -2.47 -1.69
N ASP A 88 -6.82 -3.46 -1.08
CA ASP A 88 -7.45 -4.41 -0.16
C ASP A 88 -7.80 -3.76 1.21
N SER A 89 -7.20 -2.61 1.54
CA SER A 89 -7.59 -1.83 2.71
C SER A 89 -9.02 -1.25 2.62
N GLY A 90 -9.62 -1.24 1.43
CA GLY A 90 -10.95 -0.68 1.19
C GLY A 90 -10.99 0.85 1.04
N LEU A 91 -9.88 1.56 1.31
CA LEU A 91 -9.82 3.03 1.27
C LEU A 91 -10.29 3.59 -0.09
N LEU A 92 -9.78 3.03 -1.20
CA LEU A 92 -10.15 3.49 -2.54
C LEU A 92 -11.62 3.21 -2.84
N GLY A 93 -12.16 2.06 -2.42
CA GLY A 93 -13.57 1.73 -2.55
C GLY A 93 -14.49 2.71 -1.82
N TYR A 94 -14.01 3.36 -0.77
CA TYR A 94 -14.71 4.40 -0.05
C TYR A 94 -14.54 5.80 -0.67
N LEU A 95 -13.32 6.19 -1.01
CA LEU A 95 -13.01 7.54 -1.50
C LEU A 95 -13.45 7.79 -2.95
N LEU A 96 -13.16 6.84 -3.86
CA LEU A 96 -13.38 7.08 -5.29
C LEU A 96 -14.85 7.35 -5.66
N PRO A 97 -15.87 6.64 -5.10
CA PRO A 97 -17.25 6.95 -5.39
C PRO A 97 -17.66 8.38 -5.01
N ILE A 98 -17.07 8.97 -3.97
CA ILE A 98 -17.32 10.36 -3.57
C ILE A 98 -16.83 11.31 -4.66
N PHE A 99 -15.57 11.12 -5.09
CA PHE A 99 -14.98 11.92 -6.15
C PHE A 99 -15.71 11.75 -7.49
N GLU A 100 -15.98 10.52 -7.89
CA GLU A 100 -16.61 10.18 -9.17
C GLU A 100 -18.03 10.79 -9.27
N SER A 101 -18.84 10.63 -8.22
CA SER A 101 -20.20 11.17 -8.20
C SER A 101 -20.23 12.70 -8.20
N THR A 102 -19.24 13.34 -7.56
CA THR A 102 -19.19 14.80 -7.43
C THR A 102 -18.69 15.45 -8.73
N TYR A 103 -17.64 14.91 -9.33
CA TYR A 103 -16.93 15.56 -10.44
C TYR A 103 -17.14 14.89 -11.80
N GLY A 104 -17.78 13.72 -11.86
CA GLY A 104 -18.14 13.02 -13.10
C GLY A 104 -17.02 12.21 -13.74
N TYR A 105 -15.92 11.98 -13.02
CA TYR A 105 -14.83 11.10 -13.46
C TYR A 105 -15.17 9.62 -13.27
N THR A 106 -14.36 8.77 -13.84
CA THR A 106 -14.31 7.32 -13.59
C THR A 106 -12.86 6.94 -13.36
N VAL A 107 -12.53 6.30 -12.23
CA VAL A 107 -11.17 5.90 -11.89
C VAL A 107 -11.00 4.40 -12.08
N GLU A 108 -10.23 4.02 -13.09
CA GLU A 108 -9.84 2.64 -13.33
C GLU A 108 -8.63 2.27 -12.47
N VAL A 109 -8.86 1.45 -11.44
CA VAL A 109 -7.82 1.05 -10.50
C VAL A 109 -7.20 -0.27 -10.94
N GLN A 110 -5.88 -0.28 -11.14
CA GLN A 110 -5.07 -1.48 -11.33
C GLN A 110 -4.21 -1.70 -10.08
N SER A 111 -4.38 -2.83 -9.40
CA SER A 111 -3.61 -3.17 -8.20
C SER A 111 -2.66 -4.33 -8.44
N ALA A 112 -1.42 -4.19 -7.96
CA ALA A 112 -0.37 -5.20 -8.05
C ALA A 112 0.65 -5.04 -6.92
N GLY A 113 1.68 -5.87 -6.84
CA GLY A 113 2.84 -5.57 -5.99
C GLY A 113 3.53 -4.27 -6.43
N THR A 114 4.15 -3.53 -5.50
CA THR A 114 4.69 -2.17 -5.73
C THR A 114 5.51 -2.04 -7.00
N GLY A 115 6.45 -2.95 -7.24
CA GLY A 115 7.30 -2.92 -8.43
C GLY A 115 6.51 -3.03 -9.73
N LYS A 116 5.48 -3.90 -9.78
CA LYS A 116 4.59 -4.04 -10.94
C LYS A 116 3.69 -2.82 -11.12
N ALA A 117 3.21 -2.24 -10.02
CA ALA A 117 2.39 -1.02 -10.07
C ALA A 117 3.19 0.16 -10.66
N ILE A 118 4.45 0.32 -10.26
CA ILE A 118 5.35 1.35 -10.81
C ILE A 118 5.69 1.04 -12.28
N SER A 119 5.96 -0.23 -12.61
CA SER A 119 6.23 -0.63 -14.00
C SER A 119 5.06 -0.33 -14.93
N ALA A 120 3.81 -0.52 -14.48
CA ALA A 120 2.63 -0.17 -15.26
C ALA A 120 2.63 1.32 -15.67
N ALA A 121 3.02 2.22 -14.75
CA ALA A 121 3.18 3.64 -15.05
C ALA A 121 4.35 3.90 -16.01
N LYS A 122 5.48 3.21 -15.85
CA LYS A 122 6.63 3.32 -16.78
C LYS A 122 6.29 2.82 -18.19
N PHE A 123 5.31 1.92 -18.33
CA PHE A 123 4.79 1.47 -19.62
C PHE A 123 3.72 2.41 -20.21
N GLY A 124 3.38 3.51 -19.54
CA GLY A 124 2.33 4.43 -19.96
C GLY A 124 0.90 3.93 -19.72
N ASN A 125 0.73 2.92 -18.88
CA ASN A 125 -0.58 2.32 -18.59
C ASN A 125 -1.28 2.94 -17.38
N ALA A 126 -0.74 4.01 -16.79
CA ALA A 126 -1.35 4.73 -15.68
C ALA A 126 -1.12 6.23 -15.82
N ASP A 127 -2.07 7.04 -15.33
CA ASP A 127 -2.01 8.50 -15.30
C ASP A 127 -1.45 9.01 -13.96
N LEU A 128 -1.61 8.20 -12.90
CA LEU A 128 -1.00 8.42 -11.58
C LEU A 128 -0.72 7.08 -10.90
N ILE A 129 0.19 7.15 -9.91
CA ILE A 129 0.45 6.03 -9.00
C ILE A 129 0.12 6.44 -7.56
N LEU A 130 -0.42 5.49 -6.79
CA LEU A 130 -0.63 5.60 -5.35
C LEU A 130 0.01 4.39 -4.68
N VAL A 131 1.21 4.56 -4.18
CA VAL A 131 2.04 3.48 -3.64
C VAL A 131 2.70 3.92 -2.32
N HIS A 132 3.45 3.05 -1.66
CA HIS A 132 4.00 3.31 -0.33
C HIS A 132 5.43 2.74 -0.13
N ALA A 133 6.26 2.78 -1.17
CA ALA A 133 7.66 2.37 -1.12
C ALA A 133 8.58 3.53 -1.51
N LYS A 134 8.98 4.33 -0.51
CA LYS A 134 9.70 5.59 -0.68
C LYS A 134 10.86 5.51 -1.67
N SER A 135 11.75 4.53 -1.53
CA SER A 135 12.92 4.40 -2.41
C SER A 135 12.57 4.13 -3.88
N GLN A 136 11.50 3.36 -4.12
CA GLN A 136 11.03 3.09 -5.49
C GLN A 136 10.30 4.30 -6.09
N GLU A 137 9.60 5.07 -5.24
CA GLU A 137 8.95 6.32 -5.64
C GLU A 137 9.99 7.40 -5.98
N GLU A 138 11.05 7.52 -5.18
CA GLU A 138 12.16 8.44 -5.43
C GLU A 138 12.88 8.06 -6.75
N ALA A 139 13.13 6.78 -6.99
CA ALA A 139 13.69 6.33 -8.26
C ALA A 139 12.77 6.65 -9.45
N PHE A 140 11.45 6.52 -9.31
CA PHE A 140 10.48 6.89 -10.34
C PHE A 140 10.53 8.39 -10.68
N VAL A 141 10.74 9.25 -9.68
CA VAL A 141 10.95 10.70 -9.87
C VAL A 141 12.29 10.97 -10.55
N GLU A 142 13.39 10.40 -10.03
CA GLU A 142 14.74 10.60 -10.57
C GLU A 142 14.89 10.15 -12.03
N GLU A 143 14.17 9.10 -12.43
CA GLU A 143 14.13 8.60 -13.80
C GLU A 143 13.24 9.45 -14.74
N GLY A 144 12.60 10.51 -14.25
CA GLY A 144 11.80 11.45 -15.04
C GLY A 144 10.37 11.01 -15.36
N PHE A 145 9.86 9.96 -14.69
CA PHE A 145 8.49 9.48 -14.89
C PHE A 145 7.42 10.26 -14.13
N ALA A 146 7.81 11.07 -13.15
CA ALA A 146 6.90 11.88 -12.37
C ALA A 146 6.84 13.33 -12.86
N ARG A 147 5.73 13.99 -12.59
CA ARG A 147 5.57 15.44 -12.74
C ARG A 147 4.94 16.05 -11.49
N THR A 148 5.24 17.30 -11.23
CA THR A 148 4.48 18.12 -10.28
C THR A 148 3.06 18.36 -10.81
N VAL A 149 2.12 18.47 -9.89
CA VAL A 149 0.76 18.94 -10.15
C VAL A 149 0.66 20.38 -9.67
N ASP A 150 -0.07 21.22 -10.40
CA ASP A 150 -0.26 22.62 -10.05
C ASP A 150 -0.79 22.76 -8.62
N GLY A 151 -0.13 23.62 -7.86
CA GLY A 151 -0.39 23.82 -6.42
C GLY A 151 0.56 23.06 -5.49
N PHE A 152 1.43 22.19 -6.02
CA PHE A 152 2.41 21.46 -5.22
C PHE A 152 3.85 21.73 -5.70
N GLU A 153 4.80 21.65 -4.78
CA GLU A 153 6.21 21.90 -5.06
C GLU A 153 6.99 20.63 -5.42
N ALA A 154 6.44 19.45 -5.10
CA ALA A 154 7.11 18.17 -5.28
C ALA A 154 6.28 17.19 -6.13
N GLU A 155 6.98 16.37 -6.90
CA GLU A 155 6.39 15.28 -7.70
C GLU A 155 5.87 14.14 -6.81
N ARG A 156 6.57 13.90 -5.69
CA ARG A 156 6.24 12.89 -4.69
C ARG A 156 5.59 13.55 -3.48
N ILE A 157 4.36 13.14 -3.17
CA ILE A 157 3.58 13.68 -2.06
C ILE A 157 3.26 12.54 -1.09
N SER A 158 3.66 12.68 0.17
CA SER A 158 3.21 11.81 1.27
C SER A 158 2.08 12.53 2.00
N PHE A 159 0.90 11.90 2.11
CA PHE A 159 -0.25 12.56 2.71
C PHE A 159 -1.01 11.70 3.72
N LEU A 160 -0.90 10.37 3.61
CA LEU A 160 -1.51 9.43 4.54
C LEU A 160 -0.48 8.43 5.05
N TYR A 161 -0.70 7.94 6.26
CA TYR A 161 0.00 6.79 6.79
C TYR A 161 -0.95 5.84 7.52
N ASN A 162 -0.52 4.60 7.67
CA ASN A 162 -1.19 3.55 8.40
C ASN A 162 -0.17 2.86 9.29
N TYR A 163 -0.61 2.03 10.22
CA TYR A 163 0.26 1.26 11.11
C TYR A 163 0.36 -0.19 10.68
N PHE A 164 1.54 -0.75 10.85
CA PHE A 164 1.70 -2.19 10.91
C PHE A 164 1.30 -2.70 12.29
N VAL A 165 0.67 -3.87 12.30
CA VAL A 165 0.31 -4.59 13.52
C VAL A 165 0.83 -6.03 13.43
N LEU A 166 1.32 -6.55 14.55
CA LEU A 166 1.68 -7.96 14.71
C LEU A 166 0.47 -8.67 15.31
N CYS A 167 -0.08 -9.59 14.55
CA CYS A 167 -1.26 -10.37 14.94
C CYS A 167 -0.89 -11.83 15.16
N GLY A 168 -1.73 -12.55 15.90
CA GLY A 168 -1.48 -13.96 16.16
C GLY A 168 -2.63 -14.66 16.88
N PRO A 169 -2.43 -15.88 17.38
CA PRO A 169 -3.44 -16.59 18.11
C PRO A 169 -3.78 -15.87 19.42
N SER A 170 -5.06 -15.83 19.80
CA SER A 170 -5.54 -15.14 21.01
C SER A 170 -4.90 -15.66 22.31
N ALA A 171 -4.43 -16.92 22.32
CA ALA A 171 -3.69 -17.53 23.44
C ALA A 171 -2.28 -16.94 23.63
N ASP A 172 -1.77 -16.24 22.62
CA ASP A 172 -0.47 -15.57 22.62
C ASP A 172 0.69 -16.42 23.21
N PRO A 173 1.01 -17.58 22.65
CA PRO A 173 2.01 -18.47 23.24
C PRO A 173 3.42 -17.88 23.25
N ALA A 174 3.73 -16.92 22.38
CA ALA A 174 5.01 -16.20 22.37
C ALA A 174 5.05 -15.01 23.34
N GLY A 175 3.90 -14.60 23.92
CA GLY A 175 3.81 -13.47 24.83
C GLY A 175 4.06 -12.12 24.16
N VAL A 176 3.72 -11.98 22.88
CA VAL A 176 4.01 -10.75 22.11
C VAL A 176 3.27 -9.53 22.62
N LYS A 177 2.12 -9.71 23.29
CA LYS A 177 1.33 -8.61 23.89
C LYS A 177 2.06 -7.93 25.04
N GLU A 178 2.93 -8.65 25.73
CA GLU A 178 3.70 -8.16 26.88
C GLU A 178 5.14 -7.77 26.49
N ALA A 179 5.51 -7.91 25.20
CA ALA A 179 6.84 -7.55 24.73
C ALA A 179 7.09 -6.04 24.85
N ALA A 180 8.31 -5.66 25.25
CA ALA A 180 8.67 -4.26 25.45
C ALA A 180 8.76 -3.48 24.12
N SER A 181 9.02 -4.19 23.04
CA SER A 181 9.06 -3.62 21.67
C SER A 181 8.64 -4.65 20.64
N VAL A 182 8.37 -4.19 19.41
CA VAL A 182 8.09 -5.09 18.29
C VAL A 182 9.30 -6.00 17.98
N LEU A 183 10.52 -5.51 18.18
CA LEU A 183 11.74 -6.32 17.98
C LEU A 183 11.82 -7.46 19.02
N ASP A 184 11.46 -7.18 20.27
CA ASP A 184 11.40 -8.21 21.31
C ASP A 184 10.30 -9.25 21.02
N ALA A 185 9.16 -8.81 20.46
CA ALA A 185 8.09 -9.70 20.02
C ALA A 185 8.56 -10.65 18.91
N PHE A 186 9.26 -10.14 17.90
CA PHE A 186 9.82 -10.95 16.82
C PHE A 186 10.92 -11.90 17.33
N ALA A 187 11.76 -11.44 18.28
CA ALA A 187 12.74 -12.29 18.92
C ALA A 187 12.08 -13.45 19.71
N ALA A 188 11.01 -13.16 20.47
CA ALA A 188 10.29 -14.19 21.21
C ALA A 188 9.63 -15.24 20.31
N ILE A 189 9.06 -14.82 19.16
CA ILE A 189 8.51 -15.74 18.16
C ILE A 189 9.62 -16.65 17.64
N ALA A 190 10.78 -16.09 17.28
CA ALA A 190 11.89 -16.85 16.74
C ALA A 190 12.53 -17.80 17.77
N GLU A 191 12.74 -17.34 19.01
CA GLU A 191 13.30 -18.16 20.10
C GLU A 191 12.41 -19.36 20.46
N GLY A 192 11.09 -19.15 20.42
CA GLY A 192 10.13 -20.22 20.69
C GLY A 192 9.74 -21.04 19.46
N GLU A 193 10.28 -20.70 18.29
CA GLU A 193 9.94 -21.33 17.00
C GLU A 193 8.43 -21.38 16.75
N TYR A 194 7.71 -20.31 17.15
CA TYR A 194 6.26 -20.23 16.96
C TYR A 194 5.93 -19.99 15.48
N PRO A 195 4.88 -20.63 14.94
CA PRO A 195 4.50 -20.45 13.55
C PRO A 195 4.32 -18.99 13.17
N PHE A 196 4.95 -18.58 12.09
CA PHE A 196 4.85 -17.23 11.52
C PHE A 196 4.61 -17.31 10.02
N ILE A 197 3.62 -16.57 9.54
CA ILE A 197 3.31 -16.44 8.11
C ILE A 197 3.94 -15.17 7.57
N SER A 198 4.91 -15.32 6.69
CA SER A 198 5.46 -14.22 5.91
C SER A 198 4.75 -14.12 4.56
N ARG A 199 4.52 -12.91 4.08
CA ARG A 199 4.01 -12.72 2.73
C ARG A 199 4.94 -13.30 1.66
N GLY A 200 6.24 -13.19 1.82
CA GLY A 200 7.24 -13.76 0.91
C GLY A 200 7.22 -13.22 -0.51
N ASP A 201 6.47 -12.15 -0.79
CA ASP A 201 6.13 -11.65 -2.14
C ASP A 201 6.89 -10.37 -2.55
N GLY A 202 7.84 -9.92 -1.73
CA GLY A 202 8.61 -8.68 -1.96
C GLY A 202 7.79 -7.39 -1.77
N SER A 203 6.59 -7.47 -1.18
CA SER A 203 5.77 -6.29 -0.86
C SER A 203 6.40 -5.40 0.22
N GLY A 204 5.82 -4.21 0.42
CA GLY A 204 6.20 -3.32 1.51
C GLY A 204 6.08 -3.96 2.89
N THR A 205 5.03 -4.76 3.13
CA THR A 205 4.85 -5.51 4.38
C THR A 205 5.93 -6.57 4.55
N HIS A 206 6.26 -7.33 3.49
CA HIS A 206 7.36 -8.30 3.53
C HIS A 206 8.69 -7.61 3.80
N THR A 207 8.96 -6.47 3.15
CA THR A 207 10.18 -5.68 3.40
C THR A 207 10.25 -5.18 4.85
N LYS A 208 9.11 -4.72 5.40
CA LYS A 208 9.03 -4.29 6.81
C LYS A 208 9.24 -5.45 7.76
N GLU A 209 8.60 -6.58 7.54
CA GLU A 209 8.76 -7.81 8.30
C GLU A 209 10.23 -8.23 8.40
N LEU A 210 10.93 -8.30 7.27
CA LEU A 210 12.35 -8.67 7.22
C LEU A 210 13.25 -7.76 8.06
N SER A 211 12.88 -6.48 8.22
CA SER A 211 13.62 -5.52 9.05
C SER A 211 13.39 -5.68 10.56
N LEU A 212 12.48 -6.56 10.98
CA LEU A 212 12.09 -6.76 12.37
C LEU A 212 12.69 -8.04 12.99
N TRP A 213 13.15 -8.97 12.16
CA TRP A 213 13.82 -10.18 12.64
C TRP A 213 15.17 -9.88 13.26
N PRO A 214 15.60 -10.63 14.31
CA PRO A 214 16.96 -10.54 14.81
C PRO A 214 17.99 -10.75 13.70
N GLU A 215 18.98 -9.87 13.59
CA GLU A 215 20.04 -9.95 12.57
C GLU A 215 20.79 -11.30 12.60
N THR A 216 20.86 -11.93 13.78
CA THR A 216 21.52 -13.23 13.97
C THR A 216 20.88 -14.37 13.19
N LEU A 217 19.61 -14.24 12.81
CA LEU A 217 18.91 -15.23 11.97
C LEU A 217 19.30 -15.11 10.49
N GLY A 218 19.72 -13.94 10.06
CA GLY A 218 20.09 -13.67 8.67
C GLY A 218 18.93 -13.86 7.65
N ILE A 219 17.68 -13.78 8.12
CA ILE A 219 16.49 -13.93 7.25
C ILE A 219 16.42 -12.75 6.29
N THR A 220 16.34 -13.05 5.00
CA THR A 220 16.21 -12.10 3.90
C THR A 220 15.12 -12.57 2.93
N LYS A 221 14.94 -11.87 1.82
CA LYS A 221 14.01 -12.29 0.76
C LYS A 221 14.44 -13.56 0.00
N GLU A 222 15.70 -13.98 0.14
CA GLU A 222 16.26 -15.12 -0.58
C GLU A 222 15.91 -16.43 0.15
N ALA A 223 15.39 -17.41 -0.57
CA ALA A 223 14.87 -18.67 -0.01
C ALA A 223 15.91 -19.42 0.85
N GLU A 224 17.17 -19.34 0.47
CA GLU A 224 18.28 -19.97 1.17
C GLU A 224 18.45 -19.43 2.59
N SER A 225 18.13 -18.15 2.81
CA SER A 225 18.30 -17.48 4.10
C SER A 225 17.35 -17.99 5.17
N PHE A 226 16.13 -18.36 4.78
CA PHE A 226 15.11 -18.87 5.71
C PHE A 226 14.92 -20.41 5.62
N ALA A 227 15.67 -21.10 4.77
CA ALA A 227 15.62 -22.55 4.66
C ALA A 227 15.82 -23.29 6.00
N PRO A 228 16.70 -22.81 6.93
CA PRO A 228 16.84 -23.44 8.26
C PRO A 228 15.59 -23.31 9.15
N TYR A 229 14.68 -22.39 8.86
CA TYR A 229 13.57 -21.98 9.73
C TYR A 229 12.20 -22.42 9.20
N THR A 230 12.13 -23.18 8.13
CA THR A 230 10.86 -23.57 7.45
C THR A 230 9.89 -24.38 8.33
N GLN A 231 10.29 -24.81 9.51
CA GLN A 231 9.39 -25.45 10.46
C GLN A 231 8.44 -24.47 11.15
N TRP A 232 8.85 -23.21 11.30
CA TRP A 232 8.06 -22.18 11.94
C TRP A 232 7.91 -20.91 11.06
N TYR A 233 8.84 -20.61 10.16
CA TYR A 233 8.79 -19.48 9.24
C TYR A 233 8.26 -19.94 7.88
N ILE A 234 7.05 -19.52 7.53
CA ILE A 234 6.33 -19.98 6.33
C ILE A 234 6.21 -18.83 5.35
N SER A 235 7.00 -18.86 4.28
CA SER A 235 6.93 -17.90 3.18
C SER A 235 5.77 -18.28 2.26
N ALA A 236 4.66 -17.55 2.34
CA ALA A 236 3.42 -17.88 1.62
C ALA A 236 3.46 -17.47 0.14
N ASN A 237 4.29 -16.48 -0.22
CA ASN A 237 4.31 -15.87 -1.56
C ASN A 237 2.90 -15.48 -2.04
N ALA A 238 2.13 -14.82 -1.16
CA ALA A 238 0.72 -14.53 -1.38
C ALA A 238 0.34 -13.11 -0.92
N GLY A 239 -0.84 -12.65 -1.34
CA GLY A 239 -1.43 -11.40 -0.88
C GLY A 239 -1.86 -11.46 0.58
N MET A 240 -2.06 -10.28 1.23
CA MET A 240 -2.30 -10.19 2.67
C MET A 240 -3.53 -10.95 3.11
N GLY A 241 -4.66 -10.86 2.39
CA GLY A 241 -5.88 -11.58 2.76
C GLY A 241 -5.68 -13.09 2.83
N ALA A 242 -4.99 -13.69 1.85
CA ALA A 242 -4.66 -15.11 1.87
C ALA A 242 -3.71 -15.48 3.03
N CYS A 243 -2.74 -14.62 3.33
CA CYS A 243 -1.81 -14.82 4.44
C CYS A 243 -2.53 -14.75 5.80
N LEU A 244 -3.52 -13.87 5.98
CA LEU A 244 -4.34 -13.79 7.19
C LEU A 244 -5.16 -15.06 7.39
N VAL A 245 -5.78 -15.58 6.34
CA VAL A 245 -6.50 -16.88 6.39
C VAL A 245 -5.54 -18.01 6.78
N MET A 246 -4.33 -18.06 6.22
CA MET A 246 -3.33 -19.05 6.59
C MET A 246 -2.91 -18.92 8.05
N ALA A 247 -2.66 -17.69 8.53
CA ALA A 247 -2.27 -17.42 9.91
C ALA A 247 -3.36 -17.90 10.89
N GLU A 248 -4.62 -17.64 10.57
CA GLU A 248 -5.76 -18.12 11.35
C GLU A 248 -5.79 -19.66 11.43
N GLN A 249 -5.75 -20.33 10.27
CA GLN A 249 -5.81 -21.80 10.19
C GLN A 249 -4.64 -22.48 10.89
N MET A 250 -3.46 -21.89 10.87
CA MET A 250 -2.24 -22.43 11.44
C MET A 250 -1.97 -21.95 12.86
N HIS A 251 -2.83 -21.10 13.42
CA HIS A 251 -2.60 -20.42 14.70
C HIS A 251 -1.22 -19.74 14.72
N ALA A 252 -0.87 -19.06 13.65
CA ALA A 252 0.42 -18.45 13.40
C ALA A 252 0.39 -16.95 13.69
N TYR A 253 1.56 -16.37 13.95
CA TYR A 253 1.77 -14.93 13.95
C TYR A 253 1.92 -14.41 12.52
N ILE A 254 1.60 -13.14 12.32
CA ILE A 254 1.71 -12.45 11.03
C ILE A 254 1.86 -10.95 11.23
N LEU A 255 2.70 -10.31 10.43
CA LEU A 255 2.72 -8.85 10.29
C LEU A 255 1.73 -8.43 9.20
N THR A 256 0.84 -7.50 9.53
CA THR A 256 -0.13 -6.94 8.57
C THR A 256 -0.27 -5.44 8.79
N ASP A 257 -0.99 -4.75 7.92
CA ASP A 257 -1.46 -3.40 8.22
C ASP A 257 -2.77 -3.41 9.00
N LYS A 258 -2.98 -2.37 9.82
CA LYS A 258 -4.13 -2.27 10.72
C LYS A 258 -5.47 -2.32 9.96
N ALA A 259 -5.56 -1.65 8.82
CA ALA A 259 -6.81 -1.57 8.05
C ALA A 259 -7.23 -2.94 7.52
N THR A 260 -6.30 -3.67 6.89
CA THR A 260 -6.57 -5.02 6.38
C THR A 260 -6.90 -5.99 7.52
N PHE A 261 -6.21 -5.87 8.67
CA PHE A 261 -6.50 -6.69 9.85
C PHE A 261 -7.93 -6.47 10.37
N LEU A 262 -8.34 -5.23 10.58
CA LEU A 262 -9.67 -4.92 11.11
C LEU A 262 -10.78 -5.36 10.13
N THR A 263 -10.57 -5.18 8.83
CA THR A 263 -11.49 -5.69 7.80
C THR A 263 -11.58 -7.22 7.85
N PHE A 264 -10.45 -7.91 8.05
CA PHE A 264 -10.43 -9.37 8.17
C PHE A 264 -11.19 -9.85 9.41
N VAL A 265 -10.98 -9.22 10.57
CA VAL A 265 -11.67 -9.58 11.82
C VAL A 265 -13.17 -9.29 11.75
N ALA A 266 -13.58 -8.20 11.11
CA ALA A 266 -14.99 -7.87 10.90
C ALA A 266 -15.73 -8.90 10.02
N ASN A 267 -14.99 -9.65 9.20
CA ASN A 267 -15.52 -10.75 8.39
C ASN A 267 -15.33 -12.14 9.05
N ASP A 268 -15.43 -12.19 10.39
CA ASP A 268 -15.35 -13.42 11.20
C ASP A 268 -13.95 -14.05 11.36
N GLY A 269 -12.87 -13.30 11.14
CA GLY A 269 -11.52 -13.73 11.49
C GLY A 269 -11.33 -13.87 13.01
N ILE A 270 -10.58 -14.88 13.45
CA ILE A 270 -10.38 -15.23 14.88
C ILE A 270 -8.99 -14.91 15.44
N ILE A 271 -8.06 -14.41 14.63
CA ILE A 271 -6.75 -13.92 15.13
C ILE A 271 -6.89 -12.54 15.78
N SER A 272 -6.00 -12.21 16.71
CA SER A 272 -6.06 -10.98 17.50
C SER A 272 -4.70 -10.25 17.55
#